data_540a0e69de8e693d93447beb0ebeebff
#
_entry.id   540a0e69de8e693d93447beb0ebeebff
#
_cell.length_a   1.000
_cell.length_b   1.000
_cell.length_c   1.000
_cell.angle_alpha   90.00
_cell.angle_beta   90.00
_cell.angle_gamma   90.00
#
_symmetry.space_group_name_H-M   'P 1'
#
loop_
_entity.id
_entity.type
_entity.pdbx_description
1 polymer ?
#
loop_
_entity_poly.entity_id
_entity_poly.type
_entity_poly.pdbx_seq_one_letter_code
_entity_poly.pdbx_strand_id
1 'polypeptide(L)'
;MLWAVCFAPLLTALIFRFGVPYVDALLCAYFDRAVLLADYYLLFDLWLCLTPSYMACFASAMVLLAERDENMAAYMAVTPVGKTGYMLSRLILPASLAFFFAMLLTHYSSLTDWDLPVLAAVSLVMSLASTAAALLIFSFSRNKVEGMAMAKIASLLFLGLVAPFFLSSKVQYLAGFLPTFWAAKLAHEKSSLYLFPALVISLLWIGRLSTRFRRKLC
;
A
#
# COMPACT_ATOMS: atom_id res chain seq x y z
N MET A 1 -15.66 -6.97 8.72
CA MET A 1 -14.64 -6.43 7.82
C MET A 1 -14.14 -5.03 8.19
N LEU A 2 -15.02 -4.05 8.43
CA LEU A 2 -14.64 -2.68 8.82
C LEU A 2 -13.72 -2.63 10.06
N TRP A 3 -14.01 -3.39 11.10
CA TRP A 3 -13.18 -3.47 12.31
C TRP A 3 -11.73 -3.92 12.02
N ALA A 4 -11.55 -4.89 11.14
CA ALA A 4 -10.20 -5.37 10.79
C ALA A 4 -9.39 -4.31 10.03
N VAL A 5 -10.04 -3.53 9.18
CA VAL A 5 -9.40 -2.45 8.41
C VAL A 5 -8.87 -1.32 9.30
N CYS A 6 -9.58 -1.01 10.40
CA CYS A 6 -9.14 0.01 11.36
C CYS A 6 -8.22 -0.56 12.43
N PHE A 7 -8.52 -1.76 12.94
CA PHE A 7 -7.82 -2.33 14.08
C PHE A 7 -6.43 -2.86 13.71
N ALA A 8 -6.29 -3.51 12.55
CA ALA A 8 -5.01 -4.08 12.13
C ALA A 8 -3.90 -3.03 11.97
N PRO A 9 -4.10 -1.87 11.30
CA PRO A 9 -3.08 -0.84 11.23
C PRO A 9 -2.72 -0.23 12.59
N LEU A 10 -3.72 -0.04 13.48
CA LEU A 10 -3.47 0.47 14.84
C LEU A 10 -2.65 -0.52 15.67
N LEU A 11 -2.98 -1.83 15.59
CA LEU A 11 -2.22 -2.87 16.25
C LEU A 11 -0.78 -2.92 15.71
N THR A 12 -0.61 -2.83 14.40
CA THR A 12 0.72 -2.78 13.77
C THR A 12 1.51 -1.57 14.25
N ALA A 13 0.87 -0.40 14.36
CA ALA A 13 1.48 0.82 14.87
C ALA A 13 1.97 0.67 16.31
N LEU A 14 1.15 0.06 17.18
CA LEU A 14 1.53 -0.22 18.57
C LEU A 14 2.69 -1.21 18.66
N ILE A 15 2.64 -2.30 17.88
CA ILE A 15 3.70 -3.31 17.85
C ILE A 15 5.01 -2.69 17.36
N PHE A 16 4.97 -1.87 16.32
CA PHE A 16 6.21 -1.26 15.79
C PHE A 16 6.77 -0.23 16.75
N ARG A 17 5.95 0.64 17.30
CA ARG A 17 6.40 1.69 18.22
C ARG A 17 7.02 1.16 19.52
N PHE A 18 6.46 0.10 20.10
CA PHE A 18 6.88 -0.43 21.38
C PHE A 18 7.61 -1.77 21.26
N GLY A 19 7.14 -2.66 20.39
CA GLY A 19 7.68 -4.00 20.23
C GLY A 19 9.03 -4.01 19.54
N VAL A 20 9.21 -3.25 18.45
CA VAL A 20 10.47 -3.26 17.69
C VAL A 20 11.64 -2.74 18.54
N PRO A 21 11.55 -1.59 19.27
CA PRO A 21 12.64 -1.17 20.14
C PRO A 21 12.90 -2.12 21.31
N TYR A 22 11.85 -2.75 21.84
CA TYR A 22 12.00 -3.76 22.90
C TYR A 22 12.75 -4.99 22.42
N VAL A 23 12.40 -5.50 21.25
CA VAL A 23 13.08 -6.64 20.62
C VAL A 23 14.51 -6.27 20.24
N ASP A 24 14.75 -5.06 19.74
CA ASP A 24 16.12 -4.58 19.42
C ASP A 24 16.99 -4.55 20.68
N ALA A 25 16.48 -4.05 21.80
CA ALA A 25 17.20 -4.03 23.08
C ALA A 25 17.53 -5.45 23.58
N LEU A 26 16.58 -6.41 23.45
CA LEU A 26 16.84 -7.80 23.81
C LEU A 26 17.90 -8.46 22.91
N LEU A 27 17.83 -8.24 21.62
CA LEU A 27 18.80 -8.79 20.66
C LEU A 27 20.19 -8.18 20.86
N CYS A 28 20.29 -6.88 21.10
CA CYS A 28 21.54 -6.19 21.40
C CYS A 28 22.20 -6.76 22.67
N ALA A 29 21.40 -7.01 23.71
CA ALA A 29 21.87 -7.64 24.94
C ALA A 29 22.34 -9.10 24.74
N TYR A 30 21.63 -9.86 23.89
CA TYR A 30 21.97 -11.27 23.63
C TYR A 30 23.22 -11.44 22.75
N PHE A 31 23.39 -10.57 21.72
CA PHE A 31 24.49 -10.66 20.76
C PHE A 31 25.69 -9.77 21.12
N ASP A 32 25.63 -9.04 22.25
CA ASP A 32 26.66 -8.09 22.71
C ASP A 32 27.05 -7.07 21.60
N ARG A 33 26.04 -6.55 20.91
CA ARG A 33 26.17 -5.54 19.85
C ARG A 33 25.37 -4.31 20.18
N ALA A 34 25.92 -3.15 19.84
CA ALA A 34 25.29 -1.84 20.14
C ALA A 34 24.07 -1.54 19.26
N VAL A 35 24.04 -2.06 18.04
CA VAL A 35 22.98 -1.78 17.04
C VAL A 35 22.76 -3.02 16.19
N LEU A 36 21.50 -3.46 16.06
CA LEU A 36 21.12 -4.59 15.22
C LEU A 36 19.95 -4.23 14.28
N LEU A 37 18.86 -3.70 14.81
CA LEU A 37 17.64 -3.41 14.05
C LEU A 37 17.50 -1.94 13.68
N ALA A 38 18.26 -1.03 14.30
CA ALA A 38 18.12 0.41 14.05
C ALA A 38 18.35 0.79 12.58
N ASP A 39 19.23 0.11 11.85
CA ASP A 39 19.46 0.32 10.42
C ASP A 39 18.22 0.00 9.57
N TYR A 40 17.29 -0.79 10.10
CA TYR A 40 16.06 -1.21 9.43
C TYR A 40 14.81 -0.46 9.94
N TYR A 41 14.94 0.49 10.89
CA TYR A 41 13.80 1.23 11.41
C TYR A 41 13.01 1.94 10.32
N LEU A 42 13.69 2.50 9.32
CA LEU A 42 13.04 3.08 8.15
C LEU A 42 12.20 2.06 7.36
N LEU A 43 12.66 0.82 7.26
CA LEU A 43 11.89 -0.25 6.61
C LEU A 43 10.61 -0.59 7.39
N PHE A 44 10.68 -0.63 8.73
CA PHE A 44 9.49 -0.81 9.58
C PHE A 44 8.50 0.35 9.42
N ASP A 45 8.98 1.59 9.36
CA ASP A 45 8.14 2.77 9.13
C ASP A 45 7.46 2.73 7.74
N LEU A 46 8.17 2.30 6.70
CA LEU A 46 7.60 2.11 5.37
C LEU A 46 6.53 1.01 5.36
N TRP A 47 6.75 -0.07 6.12
CA TRP A 47 5.76 -1.12 6.28
C TRP A 47 4.54 -0.65 7.06
N LEU A 48 4.77 0.18 8.09
CA LEU A 48 3.70 0.84 8.83
C LEU A 48 2.85 1.74 7.93
N CYS A 49 3.47 2.54 7.07
CA CYS A 49 2.79 3.40 6.09
C CYS A 49 1.98 2.57 5.06
N LEU A 50 2.51 1.41 4.65
CA LEU A 50 1.85 0.52 3.71
C LEU A 50 0.60 -0.14 4.29
N THR A 51 0.62 -0.56 5.56
CA THR A 51 -0.43 -1.39 6.17
C THR A 51 -1.83 -0.76 6.07
N PRO A 52 -2.07 0.50 6.49
CA PRO A 52 -3.39 1.12 6.37
C PRO A 52 -3.80 1.33 4.90
N SER A 53 -2.83 1.68 4.05
CA SER A 53 -3.07 1.87 2.62
C SER A 53 -3.55 0.58 1.95
N TYR A 54 -2.87 -0.52 2.24
CA TYR A 54 -3.24 -1.82 1.68
C TYR A 54 -4.56 -2.33 2.23
N MET A 55 -4.79 -2.23 3.53
CA MET A 55 -6.02 -2.71 4.17
C MET A 55 -7.26 -1.98 3.64
N ALA A 56 -7.22 -0.66 3.50
CA ALA A 56 -8.33 0.13 2.96
C ALA A 56 -8.64 -0.25 1.50
N CYS A 57 -7.61 -0.36 0.67
CA CYS A 57 -7.76 -0.70 -0.75
C CYS A 57 -8.17 -2.17 -0.96
N PHE A 58 -7.65 -3.10 -0.13
CA PHE A 58 -8.07 -4.49 -0.12
C PHE A 58 -9.55 -4.63 0.25
N ALA A 59 -10.00 -3.95 1.30
CA ALA A 59 -11.40 -3.96 1.70
C ALA A 59 -12.31 -3.44 0.57
N SER A 60 -11.89 -2.37 -0.11
CA SER A 60 -12.60 -1.84 -1.29
C SER A 60 -12.70 -2.88 -2.41
N ALA A 61 -11.60 -3.59 -2.72
CA ALA A 61 -11.61 -4.65 -3.72
C ALA A 61 -12.57 -5.79 -3.36
N MET A 62 -12.61 -6.18 -2.08
CA MET A 62 -13.53 -7.22 -1.60
C MET A 62 -15.00 -6.78 -1.64
N VAL A 63 -15.29 -5.51 -1.35
CA VAL A 63 -16.64 -4.95 -1.50
C VAL A 63 -17.06 -4.95 -2.97
N LEU A 64 -16.18 -4.49 -3.87
CA LEU A 64 -16.46 -4.50 -5.32
C LEU A 64 -16.75 -5.91 -5.86
N LEU A 65 -16.01 -6.92 -5.38
CA LEU A 65 -16.27 -8.32 -5.75
C LEU A 65 -17.61 -8.81 -5.20
N ALA A 66 -17.98 -8.43 -3.98
CA ALA A 66 -19.27 -8.74 -3.40
C ALA A 66 -20.43 -8.13 -4.20
N GLU A 67 -20.34 -6.84 -4.46
CA GLU A 67 -21.33 -6.10 -5.23
C GLU A 67 -21.49 -6.65 -6.66
N ARG A 68 -20.40 -7.20 -7.21
CA ARG A 68 -20.44 -7.88 -8.50
C ARG A 68 -21.16 -9.23 -8.41
N ASP A 69 -20.89 -10.03 -7.38
CA ASP A 69 -21.56 -11.32 -7.17
C ASP A 69 -23.10 -11.13 -7.00
N GLU A 70 -23.52 -9.97 -6.46
CA GLU A 70 -24.89 -9.55 -6.27
C GLU A 70 -25.50 -8.80 -7.49
N ASN A 71 -24.79 -8.72 -8.62
CA ASN A 71 -25.18 -7.97 -9.84
C ASN A 71 -25.51 -6.47 -9.59
N MET A 72 -25.01 -5.88 -8.52
CA MET A 72 -25.27 -4.47 -8.16
C MET A 72 -24.79 -3.48 -9.24
N ALA A 73 -23.78 -3.85 -10.03
CA ALA A 73 -23.31 -3.03 -11.15
C ALA A 73 -24.37 -2.77 -12.21
N ALA A 74 -25.31 -3.70 -12.41
CA ALA A 74 -26.42 -3.55 -13.35
C ALA A 74 -27.44 -2.52 -12.84
N TYR A 75 -27.74 -2.52 -11.55
CA TYR A 75 -28.61 -1.53 -10.93
C TYR A 75 -28.00 -0.13 -10.97
N MET A 76 -26.71 -0.02 -10.71
CA MET A 76 -26.01 1.28 -10.75
C MET A 76 -25.91 1.88 -12.15
N ALA A 77 -25.96 1.05 -13.20
CA ALA A 77 -25.90 1.53 -14.59
C ALA A 77 -27.10 2.40 -14.99
N VAL A 78 -28.27 2.22 -14.36
CA VAL A 78 -29.50 3.00 -14.61
C VAL A 78 -29.65 4.21 -13.70
N THR A 79 -28.72 4.42 -12.75
CA THR A 79 -28.73 5.59 -11.89
C THR A 79 -28.02 6.79 -12.56
N PRO A 80 -28.30 8.04 -12.14
CA PRO A 80 -27.62 9.24 -12.65
C PRO A 80 -26.09 9.22 -12.48
N VAL A 81 -25.59 8.47 -11.50
CA VAL A 81 -24.16 8.34 -11.21
C VAL A 81 -23.42 7.52 -12.29
N GLY A 82 -24.14 6.60 -12.93
CA GLY A 82 -23.62 5.74 -13.97
C GLY A 82 -22.47 4.80 -13.51
N LYS A 83 -22.05 3.90 -14.38
CA LYS A 83 -20.96 2.95 -14.07
C LYS A 83 -19.64 3.63 -13.71
N THR A 84 -19.32 4.75 -14.36
CA THR A 84 -18.02 5.44 -14.16
C THR A 84 -17.96 6.14 -12.81
N GLY A 85 -19.02 6.84 -12.41
CA GLY A 85 -19.07 7.52 -11.11
C GLY A 85 -19.04 6.53 -9.95
N TYR A 86 -19.76 5.41 -10.09
CA TYR A 86 -19.71 4.30 -9.13
C TYR A 86 -18.29 3.76 -8.95
N MET A 87 -17.60 3.46 -10.06
CA MET A 87 -16.20 3.01 -10.01
C MET A 87 -15.27 4.02 -9.32
N LEU A 88 -15.40 5.30 -9.68
CA LEU A 88 -14.55 6.35 -9.15
C LEU A 88 -14.72 6.47 -7.63
N SER A 89 -15.95 6.46 -7.15
CA SER A 89 -16.24 6.54 -5.71
C SER A 89 -15.65 5.35 -4.93
N ARG A 90 -15.69 4.15 -5.51
CA ARG A 90 -15.17 2.92 -4.88
C ARG A 90 -13.64 2.81 -4.89
N LEU A 91 -12.94 3.60 -5.69
CA LEU A 91 -11.48 3.62 -5.76
C LEU A 91 -10.88 4.85 -5.11
N ILE A 92 -11.42 6.05 -5.41
CA ILE A 92 -10.86 7.31 -4.91
C ILE A 92 -11.07 7.46 -3.41
N LEU A 93 -12.28 7.14 -2.91
CA LEU A 93 -12.58 7.32 -1.50
C LEU A 93 -11.70 6.45 -0.59
N PRO A 94 -11.52 5.13 -0.84
CA PRO A 94 -10.58 4.34 -0.06
C PRO A 94 -9.12 4.77 -0.23
N ALA A 95 -8.72 5.21 -1.43
CA ALA A 95 -7.37 5.70 -1.68
C ALA A 95 -7.07 6.99 -0.89
N SER A 96 -8.03 7.93 -0.83
CA SER A 96 -7.88 9.15 -0.04
C SER A 96 -7.84 8.87 1.46
N LEU A 97 -8.74 8.01 1.96
CA LEU A 97 -8.71 7.56 3.35
C LEU A 97 -7.38 6.85 3.67
N ALA A 98 -6.92 5.99 2.78
CA ALA A 98 -5.64 5.29 2.90
C ALA A 98 -4.47 6.26 3.04
N PHE A 99 -4.44 7.30 2.20
CA PHE A 99 -3.42 8.34 2.25
C PHE A 99 -3.37 9.06 3.61
N PHE A 100 -4.52 9.59 4.06
CA PHE A 100 -4.58 10.32 5.32
C PHE A 100 -4.28 9.42 6.52
N PHE A 101 -4.79 8.20 6.52
CA PHE A 101 -4.60 7.27 7.62
C PHE A 101 -3.13 6.78 7.69
N ALA A 102 -2.50 6.52 6.55
CA ALA A 102 -1.09 6.17 6.47
C ALA A 102 -0.20 7.32 6.97
N MET A 103 -0.47 8.54 6.50
CA MET A 103 0.26 9.73 6.92
C MET A 103 0.15 9.97 8.43
N LEU A 104 -1.08 9.87 8.98
CA LEU A 104 -1.34 10.09 10.40
C LEU A 104 -0.67 9.02 11.26
N LEU A 105 -0.86 7.73 10.95
CA LEU A 105 -0.27 6.65 11.73
C LEU A 105 1.25 6.68 11.71
N THR A 106 1.85 6.90 10.53
CA THR A 106 3.31 6.96 10.43
C THR A 106 3.85 8.19 11.16
N HIS A 107 3.19 9.35 11.07
CA HIS A 107 3.62 10.56 11.79
C HIS A 107 3.69 10.36 13.31
N TYR A 108 2.68 9.67 13.89
CA TYR A 108 2.60 9.49 15.35
C TYR A 108 3.34 8.24 15.87
N SER A 109 3.57 7.26 15.04
CA SER A 109 4.08 5.94 15.49
C SER A 109 5.39 5.51 14.82
N SER A 110 6.02 6.40 14.04
CA SER A 110 7.31 6.12 13.40
C SER A 110 8.43 5.92 14.42
N LEU A 111 9.41 5.13 14.01
CA LEU A 111 10.66 4.88 14.73
C LEU A 111 11.76 5.87 14.30
N THR A 112 11.61 6.48 13.12
CA THR A 112 12.56 7.46 12.56
C THR A 112 11.90 8.83 12.43
N ASP A 113 12.73 9.86 12.34
CA ASP A 113 12.27 11.24 12.13
C ASP A 113 11.93 11.46 10.64
N TRP A 114 10.69 11.83 10.39
CA TRP A 114 10.16 12.08 9.05
C TRP A 114 9.96 13.57 8.80
N ASP A 115 10.52 14.04 7.70
CA ASP A 115 10.14 15.33 7.15
C ASP A 115 8.72 15.25 6.57
N LEU A 116 7.85 16.17 6.96
CA LEU A 116 6.44 16.16 6.58
C LEU A 116 6.20 16.05 5.05
N PRO A 117 6.93 16.77 4.18
CA PRO A 117 6.76 16.65 2.74
C PRO A 117 7.19 15.28 2.20
N VAL A 118 8.23 14.67 2.76
CA VAL A 118 8.68 13.32 2.36
C VAL A 118 7.65 12.29 2.78
N LEU A 119 7.15 12.39 4.02
CA LEU A 119 6.10 11.51 4.53
C LEU A 119 4.83 11.60 3.69
N ALA A 120 4.39 12.81 3.33
CA ALA A 120 3.22 13.00 2.47
C ALA A 120 3.43 12.38 1.07
N ALA A 121 4.62 12.56 0.49
CA ALA A 121 4.95 11.98 -0.81
C ALA A 121 4.99 10.44 -0.77
N VAL A 122 5.60 9.85 0.26
CA VAL A 122 5.62 8.39 0.46
C VAL A 122 4.21 7.85 0.67
N SER A 123 3.41 8.47 1.55
CA SER A 123 2.02 8.06 1.80
C SER A 123 1.16 8.13 0.53
N LEU A 124 1.37 9.15 -0.31
CA LEU A 124 0.69 9.26 -1.60
C LEU A 124 1.05 8.09 -2.53
N VAL A 125 2.33 7.80 -2.69
CA VAL A 125 2.79 6.68 -3.54
C VAL A 125 2.29 5.35 -3.00
N MET A 126 2.27 5.15 -1.67
CA MET A 126 1.74 3.93 -1.04
C MET A 126 0.24 3.75 -1.29
N SER A 127 -0.55 4.83 -1.20
CA SER A 127 -1.99 4.78 -1.49
C SER A 127 -2.26 4.46 -2.97
N LEU A 128 -1.47 5.02 -3.90
CA LEU A 128 -1.56 4.72 -5.33
C LEU A 128 -1.15 3.26 -5.63
N ALA A 129 -0.07 2.77 -5.03
CA ALA A 129 0.35 1.38 -5.16
C ALA A 129 -0.70 0.41 -4.63
N SER A 130 -1.32 0.73 -3.50
CA SER A 130 -2.40 -0.06 -2.92
C SER A 130 -3.67 -0.03 -3.78
N THR A 131 -3.97 1.10 -4.41
CA THR A 131 -5.06 1.22 -5.40
C THR A 131 -4.79 0.34 -6.63
N ALA A 132 -3.55 0.31 -7.11
CA ALA A 132 -3.16 -0.60 -8.19
C ALA A 132 -3.32 -2.07 -7.78
N ALA A 133 -2.97 -2.43 -6.53
CA ALA A 133 -3.20 -3.76 -5.98
C ALA A 133 -4.70 -4.12 -5.92
N ALA A 134 -5.56 -3.19 -5.47
CA ALA A 134 -7.01 -3.39 -5.45
C ALA A 134 -7.57 -3.63 -6.87
N LEU A 135 -7.14 -2.83 -7.84
CA LEU A 135 -7.51 -3.01 -9.25
C LEU A 135 -7.01 -4.35 -9.81
N LEU A 136 -5.82 -4.81 -9.40
CA LEU A 136 -5.29 -6.10 -9.80
C LEU A 136 -6.17 -7.22 -9.24
N ILE A 137 -6.48 -7.19 -7.95
CA ILE A 137 -7.35 -8.18 -7.29
C ILE A 137 -8.69 -8.26 -8.04
N PHE A 138 -9.37 -7.13 -8.23
CA PHE A 138 -10.66 -7.11 -8.92
C PHE A 138 -10.56 -7.57 -10.39
N SER A 139 -9.53 -7.12 -11.12
CA SER A 139 -9.38 -7.40 -12.54
C SER A 139 -9.13 -8.88 -12.85
N PHE A 140 -8.51 -9.62 -11.94
CA PHE A 140 -8.15 -11.01 -12.16
C PHE A 140 -9.04 -12.01 -11.40
N SER A 141 -9.91 -11.54 -10.50
CA SER A 141 -10.81 -12.41 -9.73
C SER A 141 -12.23 -12.39 -10.28
N ARG A 142 -12.91 -13.51 -10.22
CA ARG A 142 -14.34 -13.68 -10.62
C ARG A 142 -15.28 -13.56 -9.41
N ASN A 143 -14.82 -13.96 -8.24
CA ASN A 143 -15.58 -13.99 -6.99
C ASN A 143 -14.69 -13.64 -5.81
N LYS A 144 -15.28 -13.50 -4.62
CA LYS A 144 -14.55 -13.19 -3.38
C LYS A 144 -13.45 -14.19 -3.03
N VAL A 145 -13.66 -15.48 -3.30
CA VAL A 145 -12.69 -16.54 -2.97
C VAL A 145 -11.43 -16.42 -3.84
N GLU A 146 -11.62 -16.24 -5.15
CA GLU A 146 -10.50 -15.92 -6.04
C GLU A 146 -9.83 -14.60 -5.67
N GLY A 147 -10.60 -13.60 -5.21
CA GLY A 147 -10.11 -12.33 -4.73
C GLY A 147 -9.12 -12.47 -3.57
N MET A 148 -9.41 -13.35 -2.62
CA MET A 148 -8.49 -13.63 -1.51
C MET A 148 -7.19 -14.31 -1.99
N ALA A 149 -7.28 -15.21 -2.97
CA ALA A 149 -6.10 -15.83 -3.57
C ALA A 149 -5.26 -14.79 -4.35
N MET A 150 -5.93 -13.93 -5.14
CA MET A 150 -5.26 -12.86 -5.88
C MET A 150 -4.65 -11.79 -4.99
N ALA A 151 -5.19 -11.56 -3.80
CA ALA A 151 -4.59 -10.65 -2.81
C ALA A 151 -3.18 -11.08 -2.39
N LYS A 152 -2.94 -12.39 -2.28
CA LYS A 152 -1.59 -12.92 -2.00
C LYS A 152 -0.62 -12.64 -3.15
N ILE A 153 -1.09 -12.70 -4.39
CA ILE A 153 -0.27 -12.34 -5.57
C ILE A 153 -0.06 -10.81 -5.61
N ALA A 154 -1.11 -10.04 -5.33
CA ALA A 154 -1.01 -8.58 -5.29
C ALA A 154 -0.03 -8.08 -4.21
N SER A 155 0.13 -8.83 -3.11
CA SER A 155 1.12 -8.48 -2.08
C SER A 155 2.57 -8.55 -2.58
N LEU A 156 2.86 -9.28 -3.66
CA LEU A 156 4.19 -9.28 -4.29
C LEU A 156 4.59 -7.89 -4.85
N LEU A 157 3.60 -7.02 -5.14
CA LEU A 157 3.88 -5.63 -5.50
C LEU A 157 4.63 -4.87 -4.41
N PHE A 158 4.55 -5.34 -3.16
CA PHE A 158 5.17 -4.68 -2.01
C PHE A 158 6.60 -5.16 -1.73
N LEU A 159 7.09 -6.20 -2.41
CA LEU A 159 8.49 -6.62 -2.34
C LEU A 159 9.46 -5.52 -2.79
N GLY A 160 8.99 -4.55 -3.58
CA GLY A 160 9.76 -3.37 -3.95
C GLY A 160 10.26 -2.56 -2.75
N LEU A 161 9.55 -2.59 -1.60
CA LEU A 161 9.98 -1.89 -0.38
C LEU A 161 11.32 -2.40 0.17
N VAL A 162 11.54 -3.69 0.05
CA VAL A 162 12.70 -4.37 0.64
C VAL A 162 13.95 -4.20 -0.21
N ALA A 163 13.77 -4.03 -1.52
CA ALA A 163 14.88 -4.02 -2.49
C ALA A 163 15.99 -2.98 -2.19
N PRO A 164 15.71 -1.70 -1.84
CA PRO A 164 16.76 -0.72 -1.55
C PRO A 164 17.59 -1.03 -0.31
N PHE A 165 17.07 -1.82 0.63
CA PHE A 165 17.74 -2.14 1.90
C PHE A 165 18.66 -3.34 1.79
N PHE A 166 18.34 -4.32 0.93
CA PHE A 166 19.08 -5.58 0.83
C PHE A 166 19.90 -5.70 -0.45
N LEU A 167 19.60 -4.91 -1.48
CA LEU A 167 20.29 -4.95 -2.77
C LEU A 167 21.13 -3.69 -2.97
N SER A 168 22.43 -3.76 -2.71
CA SER A 168 23.35 -2.61 -2.79
C SER A 168 23.90 -2.32 -4.20
N SER A 169 23.52 -3.10 -5.21
CA SER A 169 24.05 -2.98 -6.57
C SER A 169 23.01 -2.44 -7.56
N LYS A 170 23.40 -2.24 -8.82
CA LYS A 170 22.49 -1.87 -9.92
C LYS A 170 21.32 -2.85 -10.10
N VAL A 171 21.41 -4.05 -9.52
CA VAL A 171 20.37 -5.10 -9.52
C VAL A 171 19.08 -4.61 -8.82
N GLN A 172 19.16 -3.72 -7.84
CA GLN A 172 17.96 -3.15 -7.19
C GLN A 172 16.98 -2.50 -8.18
N TYR A 173 17.48 -1.94 -9.29
CA TYR A 173 16.65 -1.31 -10.32
C TYR A 173 15.78 -2.29 -11.12
N LEU A 174 16.03 -3.61 -11.03
CA LEU A 174 15.09 -4.62 -11.53
C LEU A 174 13.74 -4.54 -10.80
N ALA A 175 13.73 -4.13 -9.55
CA ALA A 175 12.49 -3.84 -8.82
C ALA A 175 11.85 -2.51 -9.20
N GLY A 176 12.47 -1.72 -10.08
CA GLY A 176 12.00 -0.40 -10.49
C GLY A 176 10.66 -0.39 -11.25
N PHE A 177 10.16 -1.55 -11.72
CA PHE A 177 8.81 -1.65 -12.26
C PHE A 177 7.73 -1.66 -11.17
N LEU A 178 8.12 -1.83 -9.89
CA LEU A 178 7.22 -1.78 -8.74
C LEU A 178 7.14 -0.35 -8.18
N PRO A 179 5.95 0.21 -7.99
CA PRO A 179 5.81 1.57 -7.46
C PRO A 179 6.37 1.71 -6.05
N THR A 180 6.29 0.66 -5.24
CA THR A 180 6.79 0.63 -3.86
C THR A 180 8.31 0.72 -3.75
N PHE A 181 9.06 0.27 -4.76
CA PHE A 181 10.50 0.46 -4.84
C PHE A 181 10.89 1.94 -4.81
N TRP A 182 10.20 2.76 -5.59
CA TRP A 182 10.47 4.19 -5.67
C TRP A 182 10.05 4.93 -4.41
N ALA A 183 8.97 4.47 -3.74
CA ALA A 183 8.58 4.99 -2.43
C ALA A 183 9.65 4.73 -1.37
N ALA A 184 10.21 3.51 -1.35
CA ALA A 184 11.30 3.17 -0.43
C ALA A 184 12.58 3.97 -0.72
N LYS A 185 12.91 4.14 -2.00
CA LYS A 185 14.08 4.92 -2.41
C LYS A 185 13.93 6.41 -2.12
N LEU A 186 12.73 6.96 -2.29
CA LEU A 186 12.39 8.35 -1.91
C LEU A 186 12.58 8.56 -0.41
N ALA A 187 12.15 7.62 0.43
CA ALA A 187 12.32 7.69 1.87
C ALA A 187 13.79 7.53 2.29
N HIS A 188 14.51 6.59 1.68
CA HIS A 188 15.90 6.28 2.03
C HIS A 188 16.87 7.42 1.66
N GLU A 189 16.72 7.98 0.45
CA GLU A 189 17.61 9.04 -0.04
C GLU A 189 17.09 10.47 0.25
N LYS A 190 15.88 10.59 0.84
CA LYS A 190 15.18 11.86 1.14
C LYS A 190 15.17 12.84 -0.06
N SER A 191 15.18 12.33 -1.28
CA SER A 191 15.27 13.10 -2.51
C SER A 191 13.95 13.12 -3.27
N SER A 192 13.38 14.30 -3.48
CA SER A 192 12.14 14.51 -4.24
C SER A 192 12.22 14.06 -5.71
N LEU A 193 13.42 13.86 -6.27
CA LEU A 193 13.62 13.36 -7.63
C LEU A 193 12.95 12.00 -7.87
N TYR A 194 12.90 11.14 -6.86
CA TYR A 194 12.28 9.82 -6.94
C TYR A 194 10.75 9.83 -6.91
N LEU A 195 10.15 10.98 -6.57
CA LEU A 195 8.70 11.13 -6.63
C LEU A 195 8.16 11.03 -8.06
N PHE A 196 8.88 11.61 -9.03
CA PHE A 196 8.47 11.59 -10.43
C PHE A 196 8.34 10.16 -10.99
N PRO A 197 9.38 9.30 -10.95
CA PRO A 197 9.26 7.92 -11.42
C PRO A 197 8.25 7.11 -10.58
N ALA A 198 8.13 7.37 -9.28
CA ALA A 198 7.13 6.71 -8.43
C ALA A 198 5.70 6.99 -8.91
N LEU A 199 5.37 8.24 -9.20
CA LEU A 199 4.07 8.64 -9.72
C LEU A 199 3.81 8.07 -11.12
N VAL A 200 4.78 8.17 -12.02
CA VAL A 200 4.65 7.65 -13.40
C VAL A 200 4.35 6.15 -13.38
N ILE A 201 5.11 5.37 -12.62
CA ILE A 201 4.91 3.92 -12.56
C ILE A 201 3.59 3.57 -11.88
N SER A 202 3.22 4.24 -10.78
CA SER A 202 1.92 4.04 -10.13
C SER A 202 0.75 4.32 -11.07
N LEU A 203 0.80 5.43 -11.81
CA LEU A 203 -0.23 5.81 -12.76
C LEU A 203 -0.28 4.85 -13.97
N LEU A 204 0.86 4.35 -14.45
CA LEU A 204 0.90 3.34 -15.50
C LEU A 204 0.23 2.03 -15.07
N TRP A 205 0.49 1.58 -13.84
CA TRP A 205 -0.18 0.42 -13.28
C TRP A 205 -1.69 0.63 -13.18
N ILE A 206 -2.12 1.76 -12.59
CA ILE A 206 -3.55 2.10 -12.45
C ILE A 206 -4.21 2.22 -13.83
N GLY A 207 -3.59 2.92 -14.78
CA GLY A 207 -4.11 3.09 -16.14
C GLY A 207 -4.30 1.77 -16.88
N ARG A 208 -3.31 0.87 -16.79
CA ARG A 208 -3.35 -0.43 -17.43
C ARG A 208 -4.40 -1.36 -16.81
N LEU A 209 -4.53 -1.33 -15.50
CA LEU A 209 -5.52 -2.14 -14.78
C LEU A 209 -6.93 -1.57 -14.88
N SER A 210 -7.10 -0.25 -14.92
CA SER A 210 -8.41 0.40 -15.07
C SER A 210 -9.07 0.07 -16.42
N THR A 211 -8.30 -0.10 -17.48
CA THR A 211 -8.84 -0.53 -18.78
C THR A 211 -9.43 -1.94 -18.73
N ARG A 212 -8.79 -2.87 -18.02
CA ARG A 212 -9.31 -4.22 -17.78
C ARG A 212 -10.53 -4.20 -16.85
N PHE A 213 -10.46 -3.36 -15.82
CA PHE A 213 -11.55 -3.17 -14.89
C PHE A 213 -12.84 -2.74 -15.60
N ARG A 214 -12.76 -1.73 -16.48
CA ARG A 214 -13.90 -1.24 -17.26
C ARG A 214 -14.52 -2.34 -18.14
N ARG A 215 -13.68 -3.15 -18.80
CA ARG A 215 -14.14 -4.26 -19.64
C ARG A 215 -14.86 -5.36 -18.86
N LYS A 216 -14.58 -5.52 -17.57
CA LYS A 216 -15.23 -6.52 -16.72
C LYS A 216 -16.59 -6.07 -16.16
N LEU A 217 -16.86 -4.78 -16.15
CA LEU A 217 -18.13 -4.19 -15.70
C LEU A 217 -19.14 -4.03 -16.86
N CYS A 218 -18.68 -4.17 -18.09
CA CYS A 218 -19.53 -4.26 -19.29
C CYS A 218 -19.89 -5.69 -19.58
#